data_2d6b4d93b9c273d0a256d6d065d5b348
#
_entry.id   2d6b4d93b9c273d0a256d6d065d5b348
#
_cell.length_a   1.000
_cell.length_b   1.000
_cell.length_c   1.000
_cell.angle_alpha   90.00
_cell.angle_beta   90.00
_cell.angle_gamma   90.00
#
_symmetry.space_group_name_H-M   'P 1'
#
loop_
_entity.id
_entity.type
_entity.pdbx_description
1 polymer ?
#
loop_
_entity_poly.entity_id
_entity_poly.type
_entity_poly.pdbx_seq_one_letter_code
_entity_poly.pdbx_strand_id
1 'polypeptide(L)'
;MKKYIIILFATFTLYSCTEKSNANNLTEDKTTEGITKIYALKDYQQDFNQMIELLLKKHPQPYAFISEDSLNNLINNQYNKITDSTTMGGFLWISLEVVSAINCGHSVVWSSKLDQLPKSMLFPMNVRYVDSNLYIMDPKNNANKLSAGNEILTINGVDVKTLQKEIFQHLPSDGYNESNKQENVSVYFRYMCAMFYNFPTSFTVTVKQNGTIEKIKLKEAENLEPTKTFLDNCENNLCFDINMESNTAIITIRSFGYYGKGTIFKSFIDSCFYQIKENKIQNLIIDLRNNSGGDPFCGSYLLQHIANKPYTYFHKSIKRYSKLKKTIQPNPNGFKNKPYILINGKCFSTTGHFCSLVKENNLGIFIGNETGGTYTCNDFSKNFTLKNTNLTFRVARQICKTTATTLTNKHGIIPDHYLIPDIDNILNNTDTVLNYTLRLIEKE
;
A
#
# COMPACT_ATOMS: atom_id res chain seq x y z
N MET A 1 3.15 -24.58 -17.91
CA MET A 1 2.46 -24.04 -16.72
C MET A 1 2.52 -22.53 -16.83
N LYS A 2 1.41 -21.89 -17.23
CA LYS A 2 1.35 -20.42 -17.39
C LYS A 2 1.12 -19.82 -15.98
N LYS A 3 2.14 -19.16 -15.44
CA LYS A 3 2.01 -18.34 -14.24
C LYS A 3 1.40 -17.00 -14.65
N TYR A 4 0.20 -16.72 -14.16
CA TYR A 4 -0.43 -15.43 -14.31
C TYR A 4 0.21 -14.47 -13.30
N ILE A 5 0.87 -13.44 -13.81
CA ILE A 5 1.35 -12.31 -13.01
C ILE A 5 0.15 -11.41 -12.79
N ILE A 6 -0.39 -11.45 -11.57
CA ILE A 6 -1.43 -10.50 -11.13
C ILE A 6 -0.70 -9.33 -10.50
N ILE A 7 -0.48 -8.27 -11.28
CA ILE A 7 -0.03 -6.99 -10.72
C ILE A 7 -1.27 -6.24 -10.25
N LEU A 8 -1.56 -6.34 -8.97
CA LEU A 8 -2.67 -5.62 -8.34
C LEU A 8 -2.27 -4.16 -8.09
N PHE A 9 -2.98 -3.27 -8.71
CA PHE A 9 -3.21 -1.91 -8.24
C PHE A 9 -4.12 -1.95 -6.99
N ALA A 10 -3.63 -2.33 -5.96
CA ALA A 10 -4.12 -2.61 -4.62
C ALA A 10 -4.00 -4.12 -4.36
N THR A 11 -3.29 -4.50 -3.33
CA THR A 11 -3.42 -5.79 -2.67
C THR A 11 -4.79 -5.89 -2.00
N PHE A 12 -5.84 -5.75 -2.80
CA PHE A 12 -7.20 -6.03 -2.40
C PHE A 12 -7.63 -7.25 -3.18
N THR A 13 -7.60 -8.40 -2.53
CA THR A 13 -8.19 -9.63 -3.01
C THR A 13 -9.63 -9.37 -3.45
N LEU A 14 -9.83 -9.23 -4.74
CA LEU A 14 -11.13 -9.25 -5.37
C LEU A 14 -11.64 -10.70 -5.38
N TYR A 15 -12.54 -11.04 -4.48
CA TYR A 15 -13.44 -12.16 -4.72
C TYR A 15 -14.49 -11.69 -5.72
N SER A 16 -14.23 -11.93 -7.00
CA SER A 16 -15.21 -11.88 -8.07
C SER A 16 -15.66 -13.31 -8.36
N CYS A 17 -16.96 -13.56 -8.29
CA CYS A 17 -17.56 -14.74 -8.89
C CYS A 17 -17.22 -14.77 -10.38
N THR A 18 -16.56 -15.82 -10.83
CA THR A 18 -16.19 -16.03 -12.22
C THR A 18 -17.41 -16.50 -13.00
N GLU A 19 -17.92 -15.65 -13.86
CA GLU A 19 -18.59 -16.11 -15.08
C GLU A 19 -17.52 -16.33 -16.14
N LYS A 20 -17.49 -17.56 -16.69
CA LYS A 20 -16.61 -17.95 -17.78
C LYS A 20 -17.06 -17.22 -19.05
N SER A 21 -16.25 -16.32 -19.58
CA SER A 21 -16.35 -15.87 -20.97
C SER A 21 -15.17 -16.44 -21.78
N ASN A 22 -15.52 -17.04 -22.91
CA ASN A 22 -14.63 -17.64 -23.89
C ASN A 22 -13.59 -16.64 -24.41
N ALA A 23 -12.30 -16.98 -24.24
CA ALA A 23 -11.20 -16.24 -24.83
C ALA A 23 -10.95 -16.78 -26.24
N ASN A 24 -11.28 -15.98 -27.25
CA ASN A 24 -10.79 -16.18 -28.62
C ASN A 24 -9.68 -15.18 -28.95
N ASN A 25 -8.61 -15.73 -29.48
CA ASN A 25 -7.43 -15.15 -30.13
C ASN A 25 -7.51 -13.65 -30.49
N LEU A 26 -6.68 -12.83 -29.84
CA LEU A 26 -6.35 -11.48 -30.28
C LEU A 26 -4.84 -11.37 -30.47
N THR A 27 -4.45 -10.94 -31.65
CA THR A 27 -3.11 -10.71 -32.15
C THR A 27 -2.38 -9.56 -31.44
N GLU A 28 -1.07 -9.66 -31.31
CA GLU A 28 -0.14 -8.82 -30.50
C GLU A 28 -0.16 -7.29 -30.78
N ASP A 29 -0.84 -6.81 -31.79
CA ASP A 29 -0.76 -5.40 -32.28
C ASP A 29 -1.79 -4.44 -31.67
N LYS A 30 -2.68 -4.90 -30.77
CA LYS A 30 -3.77 -4.08 -30.18
C LYS A 30 -3.47 -3.48 -28.80
N THR A 31 -2.31 -3.74 -28.22
CA THR A 31 -2.04 -3.42 -26.80
C THR A 31 -1.48 -2.02 -26.58
N THR A 32 -0.72 -1.49 -27.53
CA THR A 32 -0.17 -0.11 -27.48
C THR A 32 -1.22 0.95 -27.74
N GLU A 33 -2.19 0.71 -28.60
CA GLU A 33 -3.27 1.66 -28.90
C GLU A 33 -4.10 2.03 -27.66
N GLY A 34 -4.09 1.18 -26.61
CA GLY A 34 -4.98 1.35 -25.47
C GLY A 34 -4.67 2.57 -24.61
N ILE A 35 -3.40 2.78 -24.19
CA ILE A 35 -3.01 3.85 -23.25
C ILE A 35 -2.64 5.14 -23.96
N THR A 36 -2.14 5.06 -25.20
CA THR A 36 -1.81 6.20 -26.05
C THR A 36 -3.00 6.64 -26.91
N LYS A 37 -4.11 5.91 -26.89
CA LYS A 37 -5.34 6.27 -27.62
C LYS A 37 -5.84 7.64 -27.21
N ILE A 38 -6.22 8.43 -28.20
CA ILE A 38 -6.90 9.71 -28.02
C ILE A 38 -8.39 9.48 -28.27
N TYR A 39 -9.22 9.84 -27.28
CA TYR A 39 -10.67 9.86 -27.41
C TYR A 39 -11.13 11.28 -27.80
N ALA A 40 -12.35 11.44 -28.28
CA ALA A 40 -12.89 12.75 -28.53
C ALA A 40 -12.95 13.58 -27.23
N LEU A 41 -12.64 14.87 -27.29
CA LEU A 41 -12.64 15.74 -26.12
C LEU A 41 -13.91 15.62 -25.27
N LYS A 42 -15.07 15.60 -25.94
CA LYS A 42 -16.38 15.43 -25.28
C LYS A 42 -16.48 14.11 -24.48
N ASP A 43 -15.85 13.04 -24.92
CA ASP A 43 -15.91 11.73 -24.26
C ASP A 43 -15.10 11.76 -22.97
N TYR A 44 -13.91 12.38 -22.97
CA TYR A 44 -13.13 12.62 -21.76
C TYR A 44 -13.86 13.55 -20.79
N GLN A 45 -14.45 14.63 -21.28
CA GLN A 45 -15.21 15.56 -20.44
C GLN A 45 -16.42 14.89 -19.77
N GLN A 46 -17.13 14.04 -20.51
CA GLN A 46 -18.25 13.25 -19.94
C GLN A 46 -17.77 12.27 -18.85
N ASP A 47 -16.68 11.57 -19.10
CA ASP A 47 -16.12 10.60 -18.13
C ASP A 47 -15.57 11.32 -16.90
N PHE A 48 -14.89 12.44 -17.07
CA PHE A 48 -14.42 13.26 -15.96
C PHE A 48 -15.57 13.73 -15.08
N ASN A 49 -16.62 14.31 -15.69
CA ASN A 49 -17.82 14.76 -14.97
C ASN A 49 -18.53 13.58 -14.28
N GLN A 50 -18.65 12.42 -14.93
CA GLN A 50 -19.19 11.20 -14.31
C GLN A 50 -18.37 10.78 -13.06
N MET A 51 -17.04 10.81 -13.16
CA MET A 51 -16.15 10.48 -12.04
C MET A 51 -16.32 11.46 -10.88
N ILE A 52 -16.36 12.76 -11.14
CA ILE A 52 -16.57 13.81 -10.13
C ILE A 52 -17.94 13.66 -9.45
N GLU A 53 -19.02 13.49 -10.24
CA GLU A 53 -20.37 13.24 -9.68
C GLU A 53 -20.38 12.03 -8.75
N LEU A 54 -19.78 10.92 -9.19
CA LEU A 54 -19.67 9.71 -8.38
C LEU A 54 -18.86 9.94 -7.11
N LEU A 55 -17.72 10.65 -7.21
CA LEU A 55 -16.87 10.98 -6.07
C LEU A 55 -17.65 11.78 -5.03
N LEU A 56 -18.22 12.90 -5.41
CA LEU A 56 -18.91 13.81 -4.49
C LEU A 56 -20.19 13.20 -3.91
N LYS A 57 -20.96 12.43 -4.72
CA LYS A 57 -22.23 11.82 -4.30
C LYS A 57 -22.06 10.56 -3.47
N LYS A 58 -21.02 9.77 -3.67
CA LYS A 58 -20.85 8.44 -3.06
C LYS A 58 -19.85 8.40 -1.93
N HIS A 59 -18.80 9.24 -1.99
CA HIS A 59 -17.81 9.28 -0.93
C HIS A 59 -18.42 9.89 0.35
N PRO A 60 -18.25 9.27 1.54
CA PRO A 60 -18.94 9.72 2.74
C PRO A 60 -18.37 11.02 3.34
N GLN A 61 -17.14 11.36 3.00
CA GLN A 61 -16.42 12.53 3.55
C GLN A 61 -15.43 13.09 2.52
N PRO A 62 -15.88 13.62 1.35
CA PRO A 62 -14.97 14.08 0.31
C PRO A 62 -14.13 15.30 0.73
N TYR A 63 -14.57 16.05 1.73
CA TYR A 63 -13.95 17.28 2.23
C TYR A 63 -13.26 17.11 3.60
N ALA A 64 -12.96 15.87 4.01
CA ALA A 64 -12.37 15.64 5.33
C ALA A 64 -10.95 16.20 5.47
N PHE A 65 -10.19 16.28 4.37
CA PHE A 65 -8.78 16.66 4.33
C PHE A 65 -8.45 17.75 3.30
N ILE A 66 -9.42 18.19 2.56
CA ILE A 66 -9.33 19.31 1.59
C ILE A 66 -10.59 20.13 1.69
N SER A 67 -10.50 21.47 1.61
CA SER A 67 -11.70 22.31 1.60
C SER A 67 -12.47 22.13 0.30
N GLU A 68 -13.78 22.37 0.34
CA GLU A 68 -14.64 22.32 -0.85
C GLU A 68 -14.13 23.26 -1.96
N ASP A 69 -13.77 24.49 -1.61
CA ASP A 69 -13.22 25.47 -2.56
C ASP A 69 -11.91 25.00 -3.20
N SER A 70 -10.99 24.42 -2.37
CA SER A 70 -9.72 23.90 -2.89
C SER A 70 -9.92 22.71 -3.81
N LEU A 71 -10.85 21.80 -3.47
CA LEU A 71 -11.17 20.66 -4.32
C LEU A 71 -11.83 21.11 -5.62
N ASN A 72 -12.78 22.07 -5.59
CA ASN A 72 -13.43 22.59 -6.77
C ASN A 72 -12.43 23.33 -7.69
N ASN A 73 -11.51 24.11 -7.12
CA ASN A 73 -10.44 24.74 -7.89
C ASN A 73 -9.54 23.69 -8.56
N LEU A 74 -9.16 22.62 -7.85
CA LEU A 74 -8.38 21.52 -8.42
C LEU A 74 -9.15 20.83 -9.55
N ILE A 75 -10.42 20.50 -9.35
CA ILE A 75 -11.29 19.90 -10.38
C ILE A 75 -11.31 20.76 -11.63
N ASN A 76 -11.54 22.07 -11.51
CA ASN A 76 -11.57 22.98 -12.64
C ASN A 76 -10.21 23.05 -13.34
N ASN A 77 -9.12 23.14 -12.59
CA ASN A 77 -7.77 23.16 -13.15
C ASN A 77 -7.46 21.88 -13.92
N GLN A 78 -7.82 20.72 -13.38
CA GLN A 78 -7.60 19.43 -14.05
C GLN A 78 -8.52 19.24 -15.27
N TYR A 79 -9.78 19.68 -15.18
CA TYR A 79 -10.68 19.68 -16.33
C TYR A 79 -10.13 20.48 -17.52
N ASN A 80 -9.55 21.66 -17.25
CA ASN A 80 -8.97 22.52 -18.28
C ASN A 80 -7.68 21.97 -18.91
N LYS A 81 -7.02 20.98 -18.30
CA LYS A 81 -5.89 20.26 -18.91
C LYS A 81 -6.33 19.21 -19.94
N ILE A 82 -7.62 18.88 -20.01
CA ILE A 82 -8.15 17.91 -20.98
C ILE A 82 -8.33 18.62 -22.32
N THR A 83 -7.61 18.14 -23.34
CA THR A 83 -7.60 18.71 -24.69
C THR A 83 -7.83 17.62 -25.75
N ASP A 84 -7.96 18.02 -27.01
CA ASP A 84 -8.08 17.10 -28.15
C ASP A 84 -6.82 16.21 -28.35
N SER A 85 -5.69 16.60 -27.78
CA SER A 85 -4.44 15.83 -27.80
C SER A 85 -4.24 14.95 -26.56
N THR A 86 -5.16 14.96 -25.60
CA THR A 86 -5.06 14.18 -24.38
C THR A 86 -5.12 12.68 -24.70
N THR A 87 -4.07 11.95 -24.32
CA THR A 87 -4.06 10.49 -24.41
C THR A 87 -4.87 9.88 -23.27
N MET A 88 -5.27 8.62 -23.40
CA MET A 88 -5.94 7.88 -22.33
C MET A 88 -5.08 7.82 -21.04
N GLY A 89 -3.77 7.69 -21.19
CA GLY A 89 -2.83 7.74 -20.06
C GLY A 89 -2.71 9.12 -19.41
N GLY A 90 -2.71 10.18 -20.21
CA GLY A 90 -2.76 11.57 -19.71
C GLY A 90 -4.08 11.84 -18.97
N PHE A 91 -5.20 11.34 -19.48
CA PHE A 91 -6.49 11.44 -18.81
C PHE A 91 -6.51 10.66 -17.48
N LEU A 92 -5.91 9.47 -17.44
CA LEU A 92 -5.74 8.71 -16.19
C LEU A 92 -4.90 9.50 -15.16
N TRP A 93 -3.79 10.13 -15.60
CA TRP A 93 -2.95 10.97 -14.76
C TRP A 93 -3.73 12.14 -14.16
N ILE A 94 -4.43 12.91 -15.00
CA ILE A 94 -5.33 13.99 -14.58
C ILE A 94 -6.37 13.51 -13.55
N SER A 95 -6.97 12.36 -13.81
CA SER A 95 -8.00 11.77 -12.93
C SER A 95 -7.44 11.32 -11.59
N LEU A 96 -6.22 10.75 -11.57
CA LEU A 96 -5.54 10.31 -10.35
C LEU A 96 -5.29 11.48 -9.39
N GLU A 97 -4.87 12.64 -9.88
CA GLU A 97 -4.60 13.81 -9.04
C GLU A 97 -5.85 14.25 -8.26
N VAL A 98 -7.00 14.34 -8.95
CA VAL A 98 -8.26 14.74 -8.30
C VAL A 98 -8.73 13.71 -7.27
N VAL A 99 -8.67 12.40 -7.63
CA VAL A 99 -9.12 11.35 -6.71
C VAL A 99 -8.19 11.21 -5.52
N SER A 100 -6.88 11.42 -5.71
CA SER A 100 -5.90 11.35 -4.61
C SER A 100 -6.00 12.53 -3.64
N ALA A 101 -6.43 13.71 -4.11
CA ALA A 101 -6.53 14.94 -3.32
C ALA A 101 -7.52 14.85 -2.14
N ILE A 102 -8.53 13.94 -2.20
CA ILE A 102 -9.45 13.72 -1.07
C ILE A 102 -8.81 12.96 0.10
N ASN A 103 -7.57 12.49 -0.06
CA ASN A 103 -6.81 11.76 0.94
C ASN A 103 -7.58 10.57 1.53
N CYS A 104 -8.08 9.69 0.64
CA CYS A 104 -8.73 8.44 0.97
C CYS A 104 -8.08 7.29 0.21
N GLY A 105 -7.33 6.44 0.91
CA GLY A 105 -6.60 5.31 0.32
C GLY A 105 -7.48 4.20 -0.25
N HIS A 106 -8.79 4.23 0.01
CA HIS A 106 -9.77 3.29 -0.55
C HIS A 106 -10.52 3.83 -1.79
N SER A 107 -10.15 5.03 -2.28
CA SER A 107 -10.67 5.62 -3.51
C SER A 107 -9.54 5.80 -4.51
N VAL A 108 -9.71 5.26 -5.73
CA VAL A 108 -8.67 5.27 -6.76
C VAL A 108 -9.27 5.11 -8.15
N VAL A 109 -8.62 5.64 -9.16
CA VAL A 109 -8.92 5.38 -10.57
C VAL A 109 -7.76 4.62 -11.20
N TRP A 110 -8.05 3.64 -12.07
CA TRP A 110 -7.02 2.85 -12.76
C TRP A 110 -7.52 2.30 -14.09
N SER A 111 -6.58 1.72 -14.85
CA SER A 111 -6.86 1.01 -16.09
C SER A 111 -6.14 -0.33 -16.11
N SER A 112 -6.85 -1.40 -16.47
CA SER A 112 -6.24 -2.71 -16.75
C SER A 112 -5.32 -2.70 -17.98
N LYS A 113 -5.37 -1.65 -18.79
CA LYS A 113 -4.47 -1.48 -19.95
C LYS A 113 -3.04 -1.18 -19.51
N LEU A 114 -2.83 -0.70 -18.27
CA LEU A 114 -1.47 -0.53 -17.72
C LEU A 114 -0.72 -1.87 -17.60
N ASP A 115 -1.43 -2.96 -17.32
CA ASP A 115 -0.83 -4.31 -17.21
C ASP A 115 -0.39 -4.88 -18.58
N GLN A 116 -0.85 -4.26 -19.66
CA GLN A 116 -0.59 -4.65 -21.05
C GLN A 116 0.45 -3.76 -21.73
N LEU A 117 1.06 -2.80 -21.00
CA LEU A 117 2.05 -1.89 -21.56
C LEU A 117 3.29 -2.63 -22.04
N PRO A 118 3.85 -2.23 -23.19
CA PRO A 118 5.18 -2.68 -23.61
C PRO A 118 6.20 -2.34 -22.51
N LYS A 119 7.10 -3.28 -22.26
CA LYS A 119 8.16 -3.09 -21.25
C LYS A 119 9.06 -1.90 -21.57
N SER A 120 9.24 -1.57 -22.85
CA SER A 120 9.98 -0.38 -23.31
C SER A 120 9.41 0.95 -22.80
N MET A 121 8.12 1.01 -22.49
CA MET A 121 7.47 2.20 -21.92
C MET A 121 7.56 2.28 -20.40
N LEU A 122 8.00 1.23 -19.73
CA LEU A 122 8.12 1.17 -18.29
C LEU A 122 9.55 1.48 -17.83
N PHE A 123 9.70 2.14 -16.68
CA PHE A 123 11.02 2.38 -16.12
C PHE A 123 11.75 1.04 -15.89
N PRO A 124 12.95 0.83 -16.50
CA PRO A 124 13.50 -0.52 -16.71
C PRO A 124 14.37 -1.04 -15.56
N MET A 125 14.16 -0.56 -14.33
CA MET A 125 14.90 -1.00 -13.14
C MET A 125 13.97 -1.11 -11.94
N ASN A 126 14.36 -1.88 -10.93
CA ASN A 126 13.75 -1.81 -9.63
C ASN A 126 14.46 -0.74 -8.79
N VAL A 127 13.69 0.14 -8.22
CA VAL A 127 14.19 1.27 -7.42
C VAL A 127 13.41 1.41 -6.12
N ARG A 128 14.01 2.10 -5.14
CA ARG A 128 13.37 2.42 -3.87
C ARG A 128 13.73 3.83 -3.41
N TYR A 129 12.73 4.56 -2.94
CA TYR A 129 12.98 5.79 -2.19
C TYR A 129 13.34 5.47 -0.73
N VAL A 130 14.44 6.04 -0.26
CA VAL A 130 14.84 6.06 1.16
C VAL A 130 15.23 7.51 1.47
N ASP A 131 14.61 8.12 2.47
CA ASP A 131 14.82 9.53 2.86
C ASP A 131 14.79 10.51 1.67
N SER A 132 13.80 10.34 0.79
CA SER A 132 13.61 11.15 -0.43
C SER A 132 14.73 11.03 -1.48
N ASN A 133 15.69 10.16 -1.30
CA ASN A 133 16.66 9.78 -2.32
C ASN A 133 16.23 8.49 -3.01
N LEU A 134 16.49 8.40 -4.31
CA LEU A 134 16.09 7.25 -5.13
C LEU A 134 17.28 6.34 -5.39
N TYR A 135 17.20 5.10 -4.95
CA TYR A 135 18.26 4.11 -5.09
C TYR A 135 17.89 2.97 -6.02
N ILE A 136 18.87 2.46 -6.75
CA ILE A 136 18.71 1.25 -7.57
C ILE A 136 18.69 0.03 -6.64
N MET A 137 17.64 -0.77 -6.73
CA MET A 137 17.53 -2.06 -6.02
C MET A 137 18.00 -3.22 -6.91
N ASP A 138 17.71 -3.13 -8.20
CA ASP A 138 18.12 -4.11 -9.20
C ASP A 138 18.21 -3.41 -10.57
N PRO A 139 19.41 -3.28 -11.14
CA PRO A 139 19.64 -2.57 -12.40
C PRO A 139 19.15 -3.33 -13.63
N LYS A 140 18.74 -4.61 -13.49
CA LYS A 140 18.27 -5.47 -14.60
C LYS A 140 19.28 -5.50 -15.77
N ASN A 141 18.82 -5.25 -17.00
CA ASN A 141 19.68 -5.25 -18.19
C ASN A 141 20.74 -4.12 -18.23
N ASN A 142 20.79 -3.29 -17.18
CA ASN A 142 21.77 -2.19 -17.04
C ASN A 142 22.93 -2.51 -16.09
N ALA A 143 23.06 -3.75 -15.62
CA ALA A 143 24.08 -4.20 -14.66
C ALA A 143 25.53 -4.04 -15.14
N ASN A 144 25.75 -3.84 -16.44
CA ASN A 144 27.07 -3.56 -16.98
C ASN A 144 27.59 -2.13 -16.72
N LYS A 145 26.70 -1.22 -16.28
CA LYS A 145 27.01 0.19 -16.00
C LYS A 145 26.52 0.66 -14.62
N LEU A 146 25.59 -0.05 -14.02
CA LEU A 146 24.90 0.33 -12.81
C LEU A 146 24.91 -0.82 -11.81
N SER A 147 24.90 -0.49 -10.53
CA SER A 147 24.86 -1.45 -9.42
C SER A 147 23.72 -1.13 -8.47
N ALA A 148 23.23 -2.14 -7.76
CA ALA A 148 22.37 -1.93 -6.60
C ALA A 148 23.06 -0.99 -5.61
N GLY A 149 22.32 -0.07 -5.01
CA GLY A 149 22.83 0.98 -4.12
C GLY A 149 23.27 2.27 -4.81
N ASN A 150 23.40 2.30 -6.15
CA ASN A 150 23.66 3.57 -6.82
C ASN A 150 22.47 4.52 -6.64
N GLU A 151 22.75 5.78 -6.34
CA GLU A 151 21.76 6.85 -6.16
C GLU A 151 21.42 7.48 -7.50
N ILE A 152 20.14 7.52 -7.85
CA ILE A 152 19.63 8.23 -9.02
C ILE A 152 19.32 9.66 -8.61
N LEU A 153 19.93 10.63 -9.29
CA LEU A 153 19.74 12.07 -9.04
C LEU A 153 18.66 12.65 -9.94
N THR A 154 18.64 12.26 -11.23
CA THR A 154 17.66 12.73 -12.19
C THR A 154 17.17 11.59 -13.09
N ILE A 155 15.93 11.69 -13.58
CA ILE A 155 15.39 10.86 -14.66
C ILE A 155 14.91 11.81 -15.76
N ASN A 156 15.34 11.57 -17.00
CA ASN A 156 15.06 12.44 -18.16
C ASN A 156 15.24 13.94 -17.86
N GLY A 157 16.24 14.26 -17.00
CA GLY A 157 16.57 15.64 -16.62
C GLY A 157 15.74 16.22 -15.46
N VAL A 158 14.72 15.51 -14.97
CA VAL A 158 13.93 15.93 -13.79
C VAL A 158 14.59 15.36 -12.52
N ASP A 159 14.78 16.21 -11.53
CA ASP A 159 15.27 15.83 -10.21
C ASP A 159 14.32 14.84 -9.52
N VAL A 160 14.89 13.80 -8.86
CA VAL A 160 14.08 12.71 -8.28
C VAL A 160 13.21 13.15 -7.11
N LYS A 161 13.57 14.20 -6.37
CA LYS A 161 12.74 14.73 -5.27
C LYS A 161 11.55 15.51 -5.84
N THR A 162 11.75 16.22 -6.95
CA THR A 162 10.65 16.85 -7.72
C THR A 162 9.72 15.78 -8.26
N LEU A 163 10.26 14.74 -8.89
CA LEU A 163 9.47 13.61 -9.40
C LEU A 163 8.67 12.91 -8.28
N GLN A 164 9.27 12.71 -7.09
CA GLN A 164 8.59 12.14 -5.94
C GLN A 164 7.38 12.98 -5.50
N LYS A 165 7.56 14.31 -5.40
CA LYS A 165 6.46 15.23 -5.03
C LYS A 165 5.30 15.15 -6.01
N GLU A 166 5.61 15.15 -7.31
CA GLU A 166 4.59 15.02 -8.36
C GLU A 166 3.86 13.65 -8.26
N ILE A 167 4.59 12.57 -8.13
CA ILE A 167 3.99 11.24 -7.98
C ILE A 167 3.11 11.18 -6.71
N PHE A 168 3.52 11.80 -5.60
CA PHE A 168 2.75 11.79 -4.34
C PHE A 168 1.40 12.46 -4.46
N GLN A 169 1.23 13.45 -5.37
CA GLN A 169 -0.07 14.05 -5.64
C GLN A 169 -1.05 13.09 -6.33
N HIS A 170 -0.53 12.05 -6.98
CA HIS A 170 -1.29 11.05 -7.74
C HIS A 170 -1.44 9.71 -6.99
N LEU A 171 -0.90 9.60 -5.76
CA LEU A 171 -1.02 8.41 -4.92
C LEU A 171 -2.03 8.66 -3.79
N PRO A 172 -3.12 7.86 -3.72
CA PRO A 172 -4.07 7.97 -2.61
C PRO A 172 -3.45 7.46 -1.30
N SER A 173 -3.80 8.12 -0.19
CA SER A 173 -3.47 7.68 1.17
C SER A 173 -4.58 8.13 2.12
N ASP A 174 -4.64 7.61 3.35
CA ASP A 174 -5.57 8.11 4.34
C ASP A 174 -4.96 9.32 5.07
N GLY A 175 -5.68 10.44 5.08
CA GLY A 175 -5.21 11.68 5.71
C GLY A 175 -3.97 12.27 5.04
N TYR A 176 -3.10 12.87 5.84
CA TYR A 176 -1.83 13.45 5.39
C TYR A 176 -0.66 12.46 5.52
N ASN A 177 -0.96 11.16 5.43
CA ASN A 177 0.02 10.10 5.61
C ASN A 177 0.95 9.99 4.41
N GLU A 178 2.23 10.28 4.61
CA GLU A 178 3.28 10.13 3.59
C GLU A 178 3.98 8.78 3.64
N SER A 179 4.01 8.10 4.79
CA SER A 179 4.66 6.80 4.93
C SER A 179 4.04 5.74 4.02
N ASN A 180 2.71 5.78 3.84
CA ASN A 180 2.01 4.91 2.90
C ASN A 180 2.34 5.25 1.44
N LYS A 181 2.40 6.54 1.08
CA LYS A 181 2.83 6.98 -0.26
C LYS A 181 4.26 6.57 -0.55
N GLN A 182 5.15 6.70 0.42
CA GLN A 182 6.57 6.31 0.34
C GLN A 182 6.73 4.82 0.03
N GLU A 183 5.98 3.95 0.69
CA GLU A 183 6.02 2.51 0.41
C GLU A 183 5.38 2.17 -0.95
N ASN A 184 4.28 2.85 -1.29
CA ASN A 184 3.56 2.60 -2.55
C ASN A 184 4.32 3.12 -3.77
N VAL A 185 5.02 4.27 -3.68
CA VAL A 185 5.81 4.76 -4.81
C VAL A 185 6.88 3.77 -5.23
N SER A 186 7.54 3.09 -4.28
CA SER A 186 8.55 2.09 -4.60
C SER A 186 7.96 0.87 -5.35
N VAL A 187 6.72 0.50 -5.04
CA VAL A 187 6.02 -0.60 -5.70
C VAL A 187 5.54 -0.23 -7.10
N TYR A 188 4.98 0.97 -7.25
CA TYR A 188 4.34 1.42 -8.50
C TYR A 188 5.23 2.33 -9.35
N PHE A 189 6.49 2.54 -8.95
CA PHE A 189 7.38 3.52 -9.55
C PHE A 189 7.42 3.46 -11.07
N ARG A 190 7.56 2.26 -11.65
CA ARG A 190 7.66 2.07 -13.09
C ARG A 190 6.46 2.63 -13.86
N TYR A 191 5.25 2.45 -13.32
CA TYR A 191 4.01 2.93 -13.92
C TYR A 191 3.83 4.44 -13.69
N MET A 192 4.09 4.90 -12.47
CA MET A 192 3.98 6.34 -12.12
C MET A 192 4.98 7.17 -12.90
N CYS A 193 6.22 6.68 -13.01
CA CYS A 193 7.27 7.29 -13.81
C CYS A 193 6.90 7.31 -15.31
N ALA A 194 6.37 6.20 -15.84
CA ALA A 194 5.90 6.15 -17.24
C ALA A 194 4.75 7.13 -17.50
N MET A 195 3.76 7.22 -16.63
CA MET A 195 2.64 8.18 -16.73
C MET A 195 3.11 9.60 -16.63
N PHE A 196 3.99 9.94 -15.69
CA PHE A 196 4.55 11.27 -15.53
C PHE A 196 5.22 11.77 -16.82
N TYR A 197 5.96 10.91 -17.52
CA TYR A 197 6.61 11.23 -18.79
C TYR A 197 5.75 10.94 -20.03
N ASN A 198 4.44 10.72 -19.86
CA ASN A 198 3.51 10.38 -20.93
C ASN A 198 4.01 9.22 -21.79
N PHE A 199 4.45 8.14 -21.13
CA PHE A 199 4.88 6.86 -21.74
C PHE A 199 6.03 6.99 -22.73
N PRO A 200 7.22 7.41 -22.31
CA PRO A 200 8.37 7.58 -23.18
C PRO A 200 8.89 6.21 -23.65
N THR A 201 9.55 6.21 -24.80
CA THR A 201 10.17 4.99 -25.36
C THR A 201 11.59 4.76 -24.85
N SER A 202 12.15 5.65 -24.06
CA SER A 202 13.48 5.49 -23.45
C SER A 202 13.63 6.37 -22.21
N PHE A 203 14.52 5.94 -21.32
CA PHE A 203 14.87 6.68 -20.11
C PHE A 203 16.37 6.97 -20.08
N THR A 204 16.73 8.14 -19.55
CA THR A 204 18.11 8.52 -19.24
C THR A 204 18.16 8.93 -17.77
N VAL A 205 19.12 8.38 -17.03
CA VAL A 205 19.32 8.71 -15.63
C VAL A 205 20.65 9.41 -15.41
N THR A 206 20.71 10.33 -14.44
CA THR A 206 21.95 10.81 -13.86
C THR A 206 22.10 10.09 -12.53
N VAL A 207 23.21 9.38 -12.33
CA VAL A 207 23.46 8.56 -11.15
C VAL A 207 24.74 9.01 -10.46
N LYS A 208 24.77 8.86 -9.14
CA LYS A 208 25.97 8.98 -8.31
C LYS A 208 26.45 7.58 -7.96
N GLN A 209 27.67 7.25 -8.36
CA GLN A 209 28.34 5.99 -8.05
C GLN A 209 29.82 6.21 -7.80
N ASN A 210 30.39 5.60 -6.76
CA ASN A 210 31.80 5.70 -6.40
C ASN A 210 32.34 7.15 -6.35
N GLY A 211 31.52 8.11 -5.91
CA GLY A 211 31.88 9.52 -5.84
C GLY A 211 31.79 10.29 -7.17
N THR A 212 31.49 9.63 -8.29
CA THR A 212 31.32 10.24 -9.61
C THR A 212 29.85 10.38 -9.98
N ILE A 213 29.56 11.34 -10.86
CA ILE A 213 28.21 11.57 -11.40
C ILE A 213 28.25 11.27 -12.90
N GLU A 214 27.40 10.33 -13.34
CA GLU A 214 27.35 9.89 -14.72
C GLU A 214 25.92 9.96 -15.28
N LYS A 215 25.83 10.28 -16.58
CA LYS A 215 24.56 10.27 -17.31
C LYS A 215 24.49 9.03 -18.19
N ILE A 216 23.49 8.20 -17.98
CA ILE A 216 23.37 6.88 -18.60
C ILE A 216 22.02 6.75 -19.27
N LYS A 217 22.01 6.43 -20.58
CA LYS A 217 20.78 5.99 -21.29
C LYS A 217 20.54 4.52 -20.93
N LEU A 218 19.35 4.24 -20.42
CA LEU A 218 18.96 2.92 -19.97
C LEU A 218 18.58 2.00 -21.12
N LYS A 219 18.89 0.72 -20.95
CA LYS A 219 18.39 -0.38 -21.78
C LYS A 219 17.06 -0.87 -21.20
N GLU A 220 16.16 -1.26 -22.07
CA GLU A 220 14.92 -1.93 -21.74
C GLU A 220 15.17 -3.20 -20.89
N ALA A 221 14.29 -3.51 -19.97
CA ALA A 221 14.36 -4.72 -19.17
C ALA A 221 13.31 -5.74 -19.61
N GLU A 222 13.74 -6.97 -19.85
CA GLU A 222 12.86 -8.09 -20.20
C GLU A 222 12.06 -8.60 -18.99
N ASN A 223 12.67 -8.61 -17.81
CA ASN A 223 12.04 -9.03 -16.58
C ASN A 223 12.01 -7.88 -15.56
N LEU A 224 10.80 -7.49 -15.13
CA LEU A 224 10.56 -6.43 -14.18
C LEU A 224 10.00 -6.96 -12.83
N GLU A 225 10.22 -8.24 -12.50
CA GLU A 225 9.83 -8.79 -11.21
C GLU A 225 10.44 -7.96 -10.06
N PRO A 226 9.66 -7.67 -9.01
CA PRO A 226 10.16 -6.95 -7.85
C PRO A 226 11.34 -7.65 -7.17
N THR A 227 12.27 -6.89 -6.62
CA THR A 227 13.33 -7.44 -5.78
C THR A 227 12.73 -7.90 -4.45
N LYS A 228 12.99 -9.15 -4.08
CA LYS A 228 12.57 -9.70 -2.79
C LYS A 228 13.44 -9.13 -1.67
N THR A 229 12.86 -8.95 -0.50
CA THR A 229 13.51 -8.47 0.72
C THR A 229 13.22 -9.44 1.86
N PHE A 230 13.86 -9.24 3.03
CA PHE A 230 13.57 -10.01 4.24
C PHE A 230 12.08 -9.99 4.65
N LEU A 231 11.31 -8.99 4.22
CA LEU A 231 9.86 -8.92 4.48
C LEU A 231 9.05 -9.94 3.67
N ASP A 232 9.64 -10.54 2.64
CA ASP A 232 8.99 -11.51 1.77
C ASP A 232 9.23 -12.98 2.22
N ASN A 233 9.89 -13.18 3.37
CA ASN A 233 10.26 -14.51 3.89
C ASN A 233 9.07 -15.31 4.46
N CYS A 234 7.89 -14.72 4.58
CA CYS A 234 6.67 -15.38 5.05
C CYS A 234 5.72 -15.69 3.88
N GLU A 235 5.95 -16.79 3.16
CA GLU A 235 5.27 -17.14 1.90
C GLU A 235 3.75 -17.28 2.03
N ASN A 236 3.25 -17.77 3.16
CA ASN A 236 1.82 -18.03 3.39
C ASN A 236 1.11 -16.89 4.13
N ASN A 237 1.72 -15.72 4.25
CA ASN A 237 1.23 -14.55 5.00
C ASN A 237 1.06 -14.75 6.52
N LEU A 238 1.23 -15.97 7.03
CA LEU A 238 1.13 -16.33 8.44
C LEU A 238 2.33 -17.21 8.80
N CYS A 239 3.26 -16.71 9.61
CA CYS A 239 4.45 -17.43 10.04
C CYS A 239 4.60 -17.30 11.55
N PHE A 240 5.18 -18.32 12.18
CA PHE A 240 5.40 -18.38 13.60
C PHE A 240 6.74 -19.01 13.90
N ASP A 241 7.55 -18.32 14.71
CA ASP A 241 8.87 -18.76 15.13
C ASP A 241 9.01 -18.59 16.64
N ILE A 242 9.76 -19.49 17.28
CA ILE A 242 10.15 -19.40 18.69
C ILE A 242 11.66 -19.47 18.80
N ASN A 243 12.25 -18.49 19.45
CA ASN A 243 13.63 -18.52 19.91
C ASN A 243 13.64 -18.81 21.42
N MET A 244 14.04 -20.02 21.79
CA MET A 244 14.07 -20.44 23.19
C MET A 244 15.21 -19.77 23.98
N GLU A 245 16.31 -19.39 23.33
CA GLU A 245 17.46 -18.74 24.00
C GLU A 245 17.09 -17.32 24.47
N SER A 246 16.40 -16.55 23.62
CA SER A 246 15.89 -15.21 23.97
C SER A 246 14.50 -15.23 24.60
N ASN A 247 13.92 -16.41 24.83
CA ASN A 247 12.55 -16.59 25.35
C ASN A 247 11.52 -15.73 24.60
N THR A 248 11.64 -15.71 23.25
CA THR A 248 10.89 -14.81 22.36
C THR A 248 10.12 -15.59 21.32
N ALA A 249 8.83 -15.29 21.13
CA ALA A 249 8.04 -15.74 19.99
C ALA A 249 7.84 -14.62 18.99
N ILE A 250 7.80 -14.96 17.69
CA ILE A 250 7.54 -14.02 16.60
C ILE A 250 6.34 -14.52 15.82
N ILE A 251 5.26 -13.76 15.80
CA ILE A 251 4.08 -13.98 14.95
C ILE A 251 4.15 -12.98 13.79
N THR A 252 4.32 -13.48 12.57
CA THR A 252 4.31 -12.66 11.37
C THR A 252 2.96 -12.78 10.66
N ILE A 253 2.30 -11.63 10.43
CA ILE A 253 1.00 -11.57 9.76
C ILE A 253 1.09 -10.54 8.63
N ARG A 254 1.22 -11.01 7.39
CA ARG A 254 1.32 -10.16 6.18
C ARG A 254 -0.04 -9.79 5.58
N SER A 255 -1.14 -10.42 6.04
CA SER A 255 -2.48 -10.12 5.58
C SER A 255 -3.55 -10.52 6.59
N PHE A 256 -4.59 -9.71 6.72
CA PHE A 256 -5.85 -10.08 7.35
C PHE A 256 -6.92 -10.51 6.34
N GLY A 257 -6.56 -10.74 5.08
CA GLY A 257 -7.46 -11.03 3.94
C GLY A 257 -8.11 -12.42 3.96
N TYR A 258 -8.61 -12.89 5.10
CA TYR A 258 -9.23 -14.21 5.27
C TYR A 258 -10.76 -14.18 5.21
N TYR A 259 -11.33 -13.40 4.30
CA TYR A 259 -12.79 -13.34 4.07
C TYR A 259 -13.34 -14.72 3.70
N GLY A 260 -14.34 -15.20 4.46
CA GLY A 260 -14.91 -16.55 4.28
C GLY A 260 -13.98 -17.71 4.70
N LYS A 261 -12.73 -17.41 5.07
CA LYS A 261 -11.70 -18.38 5.52
C LYS A 261 -11.20 -18.07 6.93
N GLY A 262 -11.99 -17.41 7.75
CA GLY A 262 -11.61 -16.95 9.09
C GLY A 262 -11.18 -18.10 10.04
N THR A 263 -11.61 -19.33 9.80
CA THR A 263 -11.16 -20.52 10.56
C THR A 263 -9.66 -20.75 10.39
N ILE A 264 -9.09 -20.56 9.21
CA ILE A 264 -7.65 -20.71 8.95
C ILE A 264 -6.86 -19.75 9.83
N PHE A 265 -7.25 -18.46 9.81
CA PHE A 265 -6.61 -17.44 10.62
C PHE A 265 -6.72 -17.75 12.12
N LYS A 266 -7.92 -18.11 12.59
CA LYS A 266 -8.18 -18.43 14.00
C LYS A 266 -7.35 -19.63 14.46
N SER A 267 -7.35 -20.72 13.71
CA SER A 267 -6.57 -21.93 14.05
C SER A 267 -5.07 -21.62 14.12
N PHE A 268 -4.56 -20.76 13.23
CA PHE A 268 -3.17 -20.31 13.30
C PHE A 268 -2.89 -19.54 14.59
N ILE A 269 -3.71 -18.52 14.90
CA ILE A 269 -3.54 -17.70 16.11
C ILE A 269 -3.66 -18.57 17.38
N ASP A 270 -4.66 -19.45 17.45
CA ASP A 270 -4.84 -20.37 18.58
C ASP A 270 -3.61 -21.26 18.78
N SER A 271 -3.04 -21.80 17.70
CA SER A 271 -1.82 -22.60 17.74
C SER A 271 -0.62 -21.79 18.24
N CYS A 272 -0.45 -20.56 17.77
CA CYS A 272 0.64 -19.68 18.22
C CYS A 272 0.55 -19.42 19.74
N PHE A 273 -0.60 -18.96 20.22
CA PHE A 273 -0.78 -18.66 21.65
C PHE A 273 -0.77 -19.88 22.54
N TYR A 274 -1.19 -21.04 22.04
CA TYR A 274 -1.01 -22.33 22.74
C TYR A 274 0.49 -22.62 22.93
N GLN A 275 1.30 -22.55 21.87
CA GLN A 275 2.74 -22.81 21.96
C GLN A 275 3.47 -21.77 22.83
N ILE A 276 3.10 -20.49 22.76
CA ILE A 276 3.62 -19.42 23.61
C ILE A 276 3.40 -19.78 25.09
N LYS A 277 2.20 -20.24 25.42
CA LYS A 277 1.83 -20.62 26.79
C LYS A 277 2.58 -21.89 27.25
N GLU A 278 2.58 -22.96 26.45
CA GLU A 278 3.24 -24.23 26.77
C GLU A 278 4.75 -24.06 26.99
N ASN A 279 5.39 -23.23 26.16
CA ASN A 279 6.82 -22.95 26.27
C ASN A 279 7.14 -21.80 27.25
N LYS A 280 6.13 -21.23 27.93
CA LYS A 280 6.27 -20.15 28.91
C LYS A 280 7.01 -18.91 28.37
N ILE A 281 6.79 -18.61 27.09
CA ILE A 281 7.43 -17.49 26.41
C ILE A 281 7.07 -16.16 27.10
N GLN A 282 8.07 -15.33 27.37
CA GLN A 282 7.91 -14.06 28.05
C GLN A 282 7.85 -12.87 27.10
N ASN A 283 8.45 -12.98 25.92
CA ASN A 283 8.54 -11.91 24.93
C ASN A 283 7.80 -12.29 23.66
N LEU A 284 6.94 -11.40 23.17
CA LEU A 284 6.18 -11.60 21.94
C LEU A 284 6.40 -10.45 20.99
N ILE A 285 6.83 -10.78 19.78
CA ILE A 285 6.88 -9.86 18.64
C ILE A 285 5.73 -10.19 17.71
N ILE A 286 4.93 -9.19 17.32
CA ILE A 286 3.89 -9.29 16.29
C ILE A 286 4.33 -8.44 15.11
N ASP A 287 4.79 -9.07 14.04
CA ASP A 287 5.25 -8.38 12.84
C ASP A 287 4.10 -8.19 11.85
N LEU A 288 3.61 -6.95 11.75
CA LEU A 288 2.53 -6.52 10.87
C LEU A 288 3.04 -5.74 9.64
N ARG A 289 4.34 -5.58 9.47
CA ARG A 289 4.89 -4.85 8.32
C ARG A 289 4.38 -5.45 7.01
N ASN A 290 4.08 -4.61 6.03
CA ASN A 290 3.47 -4.96 4.74
C ASN A 290 2.03 -5.54 4.82
N ASN A 291 1.36 -5.51 5.97
CA ASN A 291 -0.02 -5.95 6.10
C ASN A 291 -1.00 -4.84 5.71
N SER A 292 -1.51 -4.88 4.49
CA SER A 292 -2.47 -3.89 3.97
C SER A 292 -3.90 -4.02 4.52
N GLY A 293 -4.13 -4.90 5.50
CA GLY A 293 -5.44 -5.09 6.12
C GLY A 293 -6.17 -6.33 5.64
N GLY A 294 -7.50 -6.25 5.60
CA GLY A 294 -8.38 -7.35 5.24
C GLY A 294 -9.62 -7.43 6.14
N ASP A 295 -9.99 -8.64 6.58
CA ASP A 295 -11.20 -8.87 7.37
C ASP A 295 -11.04 -8.36 8.83
N PRO A 296 -11.83 -7.39 9.28
CA PRO A 296 -11.81 -6.88 10.65
C PRO A 296 -12.03 -7.96 11.73
N PHE A 297 -12.68 -9.07 11.40
CA PHE A 297 -12.79 -10.19 12.34
C PHE A 297 -11.43 -10.80 12.68
N CYS A 298 -10.48 -10.82 11.75
CA CYS A 298 -9.11 -11.29 12.01
C CYS A 298 -8.36 -10.34 12.95
N GLY A 299 -8.39 -9.02 12.68
CA GLY A 299 -7.79 -8.02 13.57
C GLY A 299 -8.38 -8.05 14.98
N SER A 300 -9.71 -8.17 15.09
CA SER A 300 -10.38 -8.31 16.39
C SER A 300 -10.01 -9.61 17.10
N TYR A 301 -9.87 -10.73 16.37
CA TYR A 301 -9.50 -12.00 16.96
C TYR A 301 -8.07 -11.98 17.52
N LEU A 302 -7.13 -11.40 16.80
CA LEU A 302 -5.77 -11.19 17.31
C LEU A 302 -5.78 -10.29 18.56
N LEU A 303 -6.58 -9.21 18.55
CA LEU A 303 -6.68 -8.31 19.69
C LEU A 303 -7.20 -9.00 20.96
N GLN A 304 -8.10 -10.00 20.85
CA GLN A 304 -8.56 -10.78 22.00
C GLN A 304 -7.42 -11.48 22.77
N HIS A 305 -6.35 -11.86 22.06
CA HIS A 305 -5.23 -12.60 22.65
C HIS A 305 -4.19 -11.70 23.34
N ILE A 306 -4.30 -10.39 23.18
CA ILE A 306 -3.40 -9.41 23.83
C ILE A 306 -4.16 -8.36 24.67
N ALA A 307 -5.48 -8.38 24.61
CA ALA A 307 -6.31 -7.49 25.42
C ALA A 307 -6.29 -7.92 26.89
N ASN A 308 -6.24 -6.94 27.82
CA ASN A 308 -6.25 -7.15 29.26
C ASN A 308 -7.59 -6.80 29.91
N LYS A 309 -8.54 -6.21 29.17
CA LYS A 309 -9.90 -5.85 29.59
C LYS A 309 -10.90 -6.00 28.44
N PRO A 310 -12.21 -6.10 28.73
CA PRO A 310 -13.24 -6.08 27.71
C PRO A 310 -13.15 -4.83 26.83
N TYR A 311 -13.39 -4.97 25.53
CA TYR A 311 -13.31 -3.88 24.56
C TYR A 311 -14.44 -3.98 23.52
N THR A 312 -14.67 -2.89 22.81
CA THR A 312 -15.50 -2.85 21.61
C THR A 312 -14.61 -2.45 20.43
N TYR A 313 -14.67 -3.20 19.32
CA TYR A 313 -13.76 -2.95 18.21
C TYR A 313 -14.19 -1.74 17.39
N PHE A 314 -15.46 -1.71 16.94
CA PHE A 314 -16.00 -0.61 16.15
C PHE A 314 -17.01 0.25 16.91
N HIS A 315 -16.81 1.56 16.84
CA HIS A 315 -17.85 2.55 17.14
C HIS A 315 -18.81 2.68 15.96
N LYS A 316 -18.30 2.77 14.71
CA LYS A 316 -19.06 2.88 13.46
C LYS A 316 -18.57 1.88 12.42
N SER A 317 -19.49 1.09 11.84
CA SER A 317 -19.20 0.13 10.77
C SER A 317 -20.50 -0.29 10.07
N ILE A 318 -20.38 -1.06 8.99
CA ILE A 318 -21.53 -1.63 8.28
C ILE A 318 -22.18 -2.79 9.07
N LYS A 319 -23.39 -3.18 8.62
CA LYS A 319 -24.20 -4.27 9.22
C LYS A 319 -23.43 -5.59 9.32
N ARG A 320 -22.61 -5.94 8.31
CA ARG A 320 -21.78 -7.17 8.29
C ARG A 320 -20.91 -7.30 9.54
N TYR A 321 -20.40 -6.20 10.07
CA TYR A 321 -19.51 -6.17 11.24
C TYR A 321 -20.22 -5.74 12.53
N SER A 322 -21.56 -5.88 12.60
CA SER A 322 -22.34 -5.54 13.80
C SER A 322 -21.90 -6.27 15.07
N LYS A 323 -21.39 -7.49 14.94
CA LYS A 323 -20.82 -8.25 16.08
C LYS A 323 -19.59 -7.54 16.71
N LEU A 324 -18.81 -6.82 15.91
CA LEU A 324 -17.64 -6.06 16.37
C LEU A 324 -17.99 -4.73 17.06
N LYS A 325 -19.28 -4.36 17.07
CA LYS A 325 -19.83 -3.24 17.85
C LYS A 325 -20.36 -3.65 19.23
N LYS A 326 -20.24 -4.93 19.58
CA LYS A 326 -20.57 -5.46 20.89
C LYS A 326 -19.30 -5.58 21.73
N THR A 327 -19.48 -5.65 23.04
CA THR A 327 -18.36 -5.94 23.96
C THR A 327 -17.78 -7.32 23.70
N ILE A 328 -16.47 -7.37 23.55
CA ILE A 328 -15.67 -8.57 23.30
C ILE A 328 -14.80 -8.81 24.53
N GLN A 329 -14.81 -10.05 25.02
CA GLN A 329 -14.00 -10.43 26.18
C GLN A 329 -12.58 -10.81 25.74
N PRO A 330 -11.54 -10.50 26.54
CA PRO A 330 -10.20 -11.01 26.30
C PRO A 330 -10.17 -12.55 26.29
N ASN A 331 -9.23 -13.10 25.52
CA ASN A 331 -8.99 -14.54 25.56
C ASN A 331 -8.34 -14.91 26.92
N PRO A 332 -8.88 -15.86 27.71
CA PRO A 332 -8.31 -16.23 29.01
C PRO A 332 -6.89 -16.81 28.89
N ASN A 333 -6.55 -17.40 27.73
CA ASN A 333 -5.21 -17.91 27.41
C ASN A 333 -4.36 -16.90 26.63
N GLY A 334 -4.75 -15.62 26.58
CA GLY A 334 -4.00 -14.57 25.91
C GLY A 334 -2.68 -14.24 26.58
N PHE A 335 -1.79 -13.59 25.83
CA PHE A 335 -0.48 -13.13 26.31
C PHE A 335 -0.67 -12.02 27.35
N LYS A 336 0.10 -12.05 28.42
CA LYS A 336 -0.12 -11.16 29.60
C LYS A 336 0.80 -9.95 29.60
N ASN A 337 2.00 -10.10 29.00
CA ASN A 337 2.94 -9.00 28.87
C ASN A 337 2.57 -8.12 27.67
N LYS A 338 3.25 -6.99 27.48
CA LYS A 338 3.07 -6.16 26.28
C LYS A 338 3.88 -6.73 25.11
N PRO A 339 3.26 -7.09 23.97
CA PRO A 339 4.00 -7.46 22.78
C PRO A 339 4.67 -6.24 22.13
N TYR A 340 5.74 -6.50 21.40
CA TYR A 340 6.35 -5.54 20.47
C TYR A 340 5.66 -5.68 19.12
N ILE A 341 5.18 -4.56 18.56
CA ILE A 341 4.43 -4.53 17.29
C ILE A 341 5.28 -3.86 16.22
N LEU A 342 5.76 -4.65 15.24
CA LEU A 342 6.54 -4.11 14.13
C LEU A 342 5.60 -3.58 13.04
N ILE A 343 5.79 -2.32 12.65
CA ILE A 343 4.92 -1.60 11.71
C ILE A 343 5.71 -0.85 10.64
N ASN A 344 5.06 -0.61 9.49
CA ASN A 344 5.53 0.29 8.43
C ASN A 344 4.36 0.95 7.69
N GLY A 345 4.66 1.80 6.71
CA GLY A 345 3.67 2.55 5.94
C GLY A 345 2.65 1.70 5.18
N LYS A 346 2.90 0.40 4.97
CA LYS A 346 1.92 -0.51 4.38
C LYS A 346 0.94 -1.13 5.38
N CYS A 347 1.09 -0.89 6.68
CA CYS A 347 0.09 -1.28 7.69
C CYS A 347 -1.17 -0.44 7.50
N PHE A 348 -2.16 -0.95 6.75
CA PHE A 348 -3.27 -0.15 6.26
C PHE A 348 -4.63 -0.77 6.60
N SER A 349 -5.73 0.00 6.52
CA SER A 349 -7.11 -0.48 6.69
C SER A 349 -7.31 -1.23 8.02
N THR A 350 -7.73 -2.50 8.02
CA THR A 350 -7.91 -3.33 9.23
C THR A 350 -6.66 -3.37 10.12
N THR A 351 -5.46 -3.31 9.54
CA THR A 351 -4.21 -3.25 10.32
C THR A 351 -4.10 -1.93 11.08
N GLY A 352 -4.44 -0.81 10.45
CA GLY A 352 -4.56 0.49 11.12
C GLY A 352 -5.59 0.47 12.26
N HIS A 353 -6.76 -0.15 12.03
CA HIS A 353 -7.78 -0.33 13.06
C HIS A 353 -7.26 -1.14 14.26
N PHE A 354 -6.59 -2.28 14.01
CA PHE A 354 -5.97 -3.08 15.06
C PHE A 354 -4.92 -2.28 15.83
N CYS A 355 -3.96 -1.68 15.13
CA CYS A 355 -2.91 -0.87 15.74
C CYS A 355 -3.47 0.29 16.56
N SER A 356 -4.56 0.92 16.09
CA SER A 356 -5.21 2.02 16.82
C SER A 356 -5.75 1.57 18.16
N LEU A 357 -6.37 0.40 18.24
CA LEU A 357 -6.91 -0.13 19.50
C LEU A 357 -5.80 -0.61 20.43
N VAL A 358 -4.73 -1.17 19.91
CA VAL A 358 -3.52 -1.53 20.69
C VAL A 358 -2.90 -0.27 21.29
N LYS A 359 -2.72 0.80 20.50
CA LYS A 359 -2.15 2.09 20.96
C LYS A 359 -3.03 2.78 21.98
N GLU A 360 -4.33 2.93 21.69
CA GLU A 360 -5.33 3.56 22.58
C GLU A 360 -5.38 2.92 23.97
N ASN A 361 -5.27 1.59 24.02
CA ASN A 361 -5.36 0.83 25.26
C ASN A 361 -3.99 0.49 25.87
N ASN A 362 -2.89 1.01 25.32
CA ASN A 362 -1.51 0.77 25.77
C ASN A 362 -1.17 -0.73 25.90
N LEU A 363 -1.58 -1.53 24.90
CA LEU A 363 -1.45 -2.99 24.90
C LEU A 363 -0.17 -3.50 24.23
N GLY A 364 0.66 -2.64 23.65
CA GLY A 364 1.90 -3.03 22.96
C GLY A 364 2.85 -1.86 22.77
N ILE A 365 4.08 -2.16 22.40
CA ILE A 365 5.15 -1.21 22.09
C ILE A 365 5.37 -1.23 20.58
N PHE A 366 5.21 -0.10 19.89
CA PHE A 366 5.31 -0.01 18.45
C PHE A 366 6.72 0.36 18.00
N ILE A 367 7.28 -0.40 17.04
CA ILE A 367 8.63 -0.20 16.49
C ILE A 367 8.55 -0.18 14.97
N GLY A 368 9.24 0.77 14.34
CA GLY A 368 9.33 0.91 12.89
C GLY A 368 8.94 2.28 12.39
N ASN A 369 8.13 2.35 11.33
CA ASN A 369 7.64 3.59 10.75
C ASN A 369 6.14 3.76 10.97
N GLU A 370 5.63 4.99 10.82
CA GLU A 370 4.20 5.32 10.86
C GLU A 370 3.38 4.36 9.98
N THR A 371 2.24 3.86 10.51
CA THR A 371 1.32 3.03 9.72
C THR A 371 0.59 3.85 8.65
N GLY A 372 0.23 3.21 7.52
CA GLY A 372 -0.58 3.86 6.48
C GLY A 372 -2.04 4.08 6.86
N GLY A 373 -2.56 3.33 7.83
CA GLY A 373 -3.93 3.45 8.31
C GLY A 373 -4.00 3.88 9.78
N THR A 374 -5.18 4.33 10.24
CA THR A 374 -5.43 4.77 11.60
C THR A 374 -6.74 4.18 12.15
N TYR A 375 -7.31 4.78 13.19
CA TYR A 375 -8.55 4.34 13.86
C TYR A 375 -9.82 4.48 13.01
N THR A 376 -9.76 5.21 11.90
CA THR A 376 -10.87 5.45 11.01
C THR A 376 -10.42 5.40 9.56
N CYS A 377 -11.25 4.86 8.69
CA CYS A 377 -11.09 4.95 7.25
C CYS A 377 -12.44 5.04 6.56
N ASN A 378 -12.46 5.54 5.33
CA ASN A 378 -13.59 5.40 4.43
C ASN A 378 -13.36 4.16 3.57
N ASP A 379 -14.30 3.20 3.57
CA ASP A 379 -14.16 1.93 2.85
C ASP A 379 -15.52 1.45 2.30
N PHE A 380 -15.69 0.12 2.14
CA PHE A 380 -16.82 -0.51 1.44
C PHE A 380 -17.00 0.06 0.04
N SER A 381 -15.86 0.19 -0.61
CA SER A 381 -15.73 0.78 -1.92
C SER A 381 -16.48 -0.02 -2.97
N LYS A 382 -16.94 0.67 -4.01
CA LYS A 382 -17.53 0.08 -5.20
C LYS A 382 -16.79 0.56 -6.43
N ASN A 383 -16.57 -0.36 -7.37
CA ASN A 383 -16.03 -0.05 -8.67
C ASN A 383 -17.13 0.42 -9.60
N PHE A 384 -16.85 1.47 -10.36
CA PHE A 384 -17.66 1.99 -11.45
C PHE A 384 -16.78 2.03 -12.70
N THR A 385 -17.34 1.76 -13.85
CA THR A 385 -16.67 1.90 -15.14
C THR A 385 -17.09 3.21 -15.78
N LEU A 386 -16.15 4.03 -16.19
CA LEU A 386 -16.41 5.26 -16.93
C LEU A 386 -16.88 4.90 -18.35
N LYS A 387 -17.87 5.63 -18.83
CA LYS A 387 -18.68 5.24 -20.01
C LYS A 387 -17.88 5.14 -21.31
N ASN A 388 -16.95 6.06 -21.56
CA ASN A 388 -16.29 6.19 -22.84
C ASN A 388 -14.87 5.56 -22.82
N THR A 389 -14.08 5.84 -21.77
CA THR A 389 -12.68 5.39 -21.64
C THR A 389 -12.57 3.98 -21.05
N ASN A 390 -13.64 3.47 -20.42
CA ASN A 390 -13.65 2.24 -19.63
C ASN A 390 -12.64 2.26 -18.46
N LEU A 391 -12.21 3.43 -17.99
CA LEU A 391 -11.47 3.51 -16.74
C LEU A 391 -12.29 2.97 -15.58
N THR A 392 -11.65 2.25 -14.69
CA THR A 392 -12.29 1.80 -13.46
C THR A 392 -12.06 2.86 -12.38
N PHE A 393 -13.15 3.38 -11.84
CA PHE A 393 -13.17 4.29 -10.71
C PHE A 393 -13.73 3.56 -9.49
N ARG A 394 -12.91 3.40 -8.48
CA ARG A 394 -13.30 2.88 -7.17
C ARG A 394 -13.52 4.04 -6.22
N VAL A 395 -14.65 4.05 -5.52
CA VAL A 395 -14.97 5.06 -4.51
C VAL A 395 -15.45 4.42 -3.22
N ALA A 396 -14.89 4.87 -2.09
CA ALA A 396 -15.33 4.50 -0.75
C ALA A 396 -16.74 5.02 -0.48
N ARG A 397 -17.56 4.27 0.29
CA ARG A 397 -18.98 4.60 0.49
C ARG A 397 -19.43 4.59 1.95
N GLN A 398 -18.61 4.11 2.86
CA GLN A 398 -18.95 3.95 4.27
C GLN A 398 -17.78 4.34 5.14
N ILE A 399 -18.06 4.87 6.31
CA ILE A 399 -17.07 5.15 7.33
C ILE A 399 -16.94 3.93 8.24
N CYS A 400 -15.70 3.45 8.43
CA CYS A 400 -15.33 2.53 9.49
C CYS A 400 -14.53 3.27 10.54
N LYS A 401 -14.96 3.20 11.79
CA LYS A 401 -14.31 3.89 12.91
C LYS A 401 -14.25 2.96 14.12
N THR A 402 -13.07 2.74 14.66
CA THR A 402 -12.86 2.01 15.92
C THR A 402 -13.35 2.83 17.13
N THR A 403 -13.20 2.28 18.32
CA THR A 403 -13.53 2.99 19.56
C THR A 403 -12.39 3.85 20.09
N ALA A 404 -11.27 3.93 19.39
CA ALA A 404 -10.18 4.85 19.76
C ALA A 404 -10.63 6.31 19.68
N THR A 405 -10.27 7.11 20.66
CA THR A 405 -10.72 8.51 20.87
C THR A 405 -9.59 9.52 20.98
N THR A 406 -8.38 9.08 21.35
CA THR A 406 -7.23 9.96 21.58
C THR A 406 -6.37 10.17 20.33
N LEU A 407 -6.60 9.38 19.29
CA LEU A 407 -5.82 9.39 18.05
C LEU A 407 -6.37 10.39 17.03
N THR A 408 -5.49 10.90 16.17
CA THR A 408 -5.87 11.75 15.04
C THR A 408 -6.22 10.90 13.80
N ASN A 409 -7.11 11.44 12.94
CA ASN A 409 -7.35 10.87 11.62
C ASN A 409 -6.42 11.44 10.52
N LYS A 410 -5.54 12.36 10.88
CA LYS A 410 -4.64 13.03 9.94
C LYS A 410 -3.41 12.17 9.60
N HIS A 411 -3.03 11.30 10.53
CA HIS A 411 -1.84 10.46 10.46
C HIS A 411 -2.17 9.02 10.83
N GLY A 412 -1.27 8.10 10.48
CA GLY A 412 -1.29 6.72 10.96
C GLY A 412 -0.92 6.60 12.44
N ILE A 413 -0.61 5.38 12.85
CA ILE A 413 -0.11 5.13 14.22
C ILE A 413 1.39 5.43 14.24
N ILE A 414 1.77 6.42 15.04
CA ILE A 414 3.18 6.78 15.24
C ILE A 414 3.81 5.75 16.19
N PRO A 415 4.95 5.13 15.81
CA PRO A 415 5.63 4.16 16.65
C PRO A 415 6.22 4.80 17.91
N ASP A 416 6.47 3.98 18.94
CA ASP A 416 7.17 4.39 20.16
C ASP A 416 8.69 4.49 19.90
N HIS A 417 9.21 3.61 19.01
CA HIS A 417 10.58 3.65 18.52
C HIS A 417 10.55 3.81 16.99
N TYR A 418 10.84 5.03 16.54
CA TYR A 418 10.90 5.33 15.11
C TYR A 418 12.19 4.79 14.49
N LEU A 419 12.07 3.92 13.51
CA LEU A 419 13.20 3.27 12.85
C LEU A 419 12.88 2.94 11.40
N ILE A 420 13.66 3.47 10.46
CA ILE A 420 13.60 3.16 9.03
C ILE A 420 14.93 2.50 8.64
N PRO A 421 14.93 1.34 7.95
CA PRO A 421 16.15 0.76 7.41
C PRO A 421 16.78 1.71 6.37
N ASP A 422 18.10 1.92 6.46
CA ASP A 422 18.86 2.59 5.42
C ASP A 422 19.04 1.69 4.18
N ILE A 423 19.58 2.27 3.12
CA ILE A 423 19.73 1.54 1.85
C ILE A 423 20.70 0.35 1.98
N ASP A 424 21.78 0.47 2.74
CA ASP A 424 22.77 -0.59 2.89
C ASP A 424 22.19 -1.78 3.64
N ASN A 425 21.39 -1.53 4.69
CA ASN A 425 20.69 -2.60 5.41
C ASN A 425 19.67 -3.33 4.50
N ILE A 426 18.94 -2.57 3.68
CA ILE A 426 17.96 -3.14 2.74
C ILE A 426 18.68 -4.04 1.71
N LEU A 427 19.77 -3.57 1.12
CA LEU A 427 20.55 -4.31 0.11
C LEU A 427 21.23 -5.56 0.68
N ASN A 428 21.72 -5.48 1.92
CA ASN A 428 22.31 -6.60 2.63
C ASN A 428 21.28 -7.55 3.24
N ASN A 429 20.00 -7.34 2.96
CA ASN A 429 18.87 -8.12 3.49
C ASN A 429 18.87 -8.19 5.03
N THR A 430 19.29 -7.10 5.70
CA THR A 430 19.38 -6.98 7.16
C THR A 430 18.12 -6.35 7.71
N ASP A 431 17.40 -7.08 8.56
CA ASP A 431 16.19 -6.59 9.24
C ASP A 431 16.56 -5.72 10.46
N THR A 432 16.82 -4.46 10.21
CA THR A 432 17.21 -3.47 11.24
C THR A 432 16.14 -3.33 12.33
N VAL A 433 14.85 -3.37 11.96
CA VAL A 433 13.73 -3.20 12.90
C VAL A 433 13.61 -4.39 13.83
N LEU A 434 13.67 -5.61 13.29
CA LEU A 434 13.65 -6.84 14.09
C LEU A 434 14.89 -6.93 15.00
N ASN A 435 16.08 -6.69 14.44
CA ASN A 435 17.32 -6.72 15.20
C ASN A 435 17.35 -5.69 16.34
N TYR A 436 16.79 -4.50 16.12
CA TYR A 436 16.65 -3.50 17.17
C TYR A 436 15.71 -4.01 18.26
N THR A 437 14.58 -4.63 17.89
CA THR A 437 13.59 -5.14 18.84
C THR A 437 14.17 -6.25 19.70
N LEU A 438 14.94 -7.18 19.10
CA LEU A 438 15.60 -8.26 19.85
C LEU A 438 16.62 -7.69 20.87
N ARG A 439 17.42 -6.69 20.46
CA ARG A 439 18.33 -6.01 21.41
C ARG A 439 17.61 -5.23 22.50
N LEU A 440 16.39 -4.74 22.25
CA LEU A 440 15.59 -4.08 23.27
C LEU A 440 15.12 -5.11 24.31
N ILE A 441 14.66 -6.29 23.85
CA ILE A 441 14.25 -7.41 24.72
C ILE A 441 15.41 -7.92 25.59
N GLU A 442 16.63 -8.00 25.06
CA GLU A 442 17.81 -8.43 25.81
C GLU A 442 18.23 -7.48 26.96
N LYS A 443 17.76 -6.24 26.93
CA LYS A 443 18.09 -5.21 27.93
C LYS A 443 17.06 -5.10 29.06
N GLU A 444 15.86 -5.66 28.86
CA GLU A 444 14.81 -5.71 29.86
C GLU A 444 14.90 -6.96 30.73
#